data_127a8469adb22e3eab6952c75b54699c
#
_entry.id   127a8469adb22e3eab6952c75b54699c
#
_cell.length_a   1.000
_cell.length_b   1.000
_cell.length_c   1.000
_cell.angle_alpha   90.00
_cell.angle_beta   90.00
_cell.angle_gamma   90.00
#
_symmetry.space_group_name_H-M   'P 1'
#
loop_
_entity.id
_entity.type
_entity.pdbx_description
1 polymer ?
#
loop_
_entity_poly.entity_id
_entity_poly.type
_entity_poly.pdbx_seq_one_letter_code
_entity_poly.pdbx_strand_id
1 'polypeptide(L)'
;MMAEYRIETDIEINAPISRVWTLLTDFAAMPTWNPFIKSISGNLTRGARLSVHIAPPGASGMWFKPTILSVRRERELRWLGHLFVAGIFDGEHYFLLEPNYGNRTRLTQGEKFSGLLVGLLSRTLSSTEAGFKAMNTALKQQAEGNGLHIPQQPQ
;
A
#
# COMPACT_ATOMS: atom_id res chain seq x y z
N MET A 1 4.36 10.93 -26.40
CA MET A 1 4.96 10.33 -25.21
C MET A 1 4.02 10.51 -24.04
N MET A 2 3.64 9.44 -23.39
CA MET A 2 2.82 9.52 -22.19
C MET A 2 3.67 9.99 -21.02
N ALA A 3 3.14 10.95 -20.25
CA ALA A 3 3.80 11.39 -19.03
C ALA A 3 3.81 10.25 -18.01
N GLU A 4 4.89 10.16 -17.25
CA GLU A 4 5.08 9.19 -16.19
C GLU A 4 5.53 9.91 -14.93
N TYR A 5 5.00 9.51 -13.80
CA TYR A 5 5.36 10.04 -12.49
C TYR A 5 5.47 8.91 -11.48
N ARG A 6 6.51 8.92 -10.67
CA ARG A 6 6.71 7.88 -9.66
C ARG A 6 6.77 8.50 -8.27
N ILE A 7 6.00 7.93 -7.37
CA ILE A 7 6.12 8.16 -5.93
C ILE A 7 6.74 6.91 -5.34
N GLU A 8 7.80 7.06 -4.55
CA GLU A 8 8.41 5.93 -3.86
C GLU A 8 8.83 6.36 -2.47
N THR A 9 8.43 5.57 -1.48
CA THR A 9 8.74 5.77 -0.08
C THR A 9 9.31 4.49 0.51
N ASP A 10 10.11 4.59 1.55
CA ASP A 10 10.60 3.42 2.25
C ASP A 10 10.63 3.63 3.76
N ILE A 11 10.65 2.52 4.48
CA ILE A 11 10.73 2.53 5.94
C ILE A 11 11.41 1.24 6.40
N GLU A 12 12.16 1.34 7.48
CA GLU A 12 12.69 0.17 8.15
C GLU A 12 11.77 -0.23 9.30
N ILE A 13 11.43 -1.51 9.35
CA ILE A 13 10.52 -2.09 10.33
C ILE A 13 11.29 -3.10 11.17
N ASN A 14 11.31 -2.91 12.48
CA ASN A 14 11.97 -3.81 13.42
C ASN A 14 11.07 -5.00 13.74
N ALA A 15 10.79 -5.80 12.71
CA ALA A 15 10.00 -7.02 12.78
C ALA A 15 10.41 -7.94 11.63
N PRO A 16 10.25 -9.27 11.80
CA PRO A 16 10.58 -10.21 10.75
C PRO A 16 9.67 -10.04 9.53
N ILE A 17 10.20 -10.39 8.38
CA ILE A 17 9.51 -10.19 7.10
C ILE A 17 8.19 -10.97 7.01
N SER A 18 8.11 -12.13 7.67
CA SER A 18 6.88 -12.93 7.73
C SER A 18 5.75 -12.17 8.43
N ARG A 19 6.08 -11.46 9.51
CA ARG A 19 5.09 -10.66 10.24
C ARG A 19 4.62 -9.46 9.43
N VAL A 20 5.54 -8.77 8.79
CA VAL A 20 5.20 -7.62 7.93
C VAL A 20 4.32 -8.08 6.77
N TRP A 21 4.67 -9.18 6.13
CA TRP A 21 3.88 -9.75 5.04
C TRP A 21 2.47 -10.14 5.48
N THR A 22 2.35 -10.79 6.63
CA THR A 22 1.05 -11.20 7.17
C THR A 22 0.15 -9.98 7.39
N LEU A 23 0.67 -8.92 8.00
CA LEU A 23 -0.10 -7.69 8.23
C LEU A 23 -0.49 -7.02 6.92
N LEU A 24 0.43 -6.96 5.96
CA LEU A 24 0.20 -6.33 4.67
C LEU A 24 -0.87 -7.05 3.85
N THR A 25 -0.96 -8.37 3.97
CA THR A 25 -1.84 -9.21 3.17
C THR A 25 -3.13 -9.64 3.88
N ASP A 26 -3.27 -9.30 5.14
CA ASP A 26 -4.54 -9.51 5.87
C ASP A 26 -5.51 -8.39 5.53
N PHE A 27 -6.16 -8.53 4.39
CA PHE A 27 -7.04 -7.50 3.84
C PHE A 27 -8.22 -7.21 4.76
N ALA A 28 -8.75 -8.22 5.43
CA ALA A 28 -9.88 -8.05 6.33
C ALA A 28 -9.56 -7.16 7.53
N ALA A 29 -8.33 -7.21 8.03
CA ALA A 29 -7.87 -6.39 9.15
C ALA A 29 -7.38 -5.01 8.74
N MET A 30 -7.17 -4.77 7.45
CA MET A 30 -6.62 -3.52 6.92
C MET A 30 -7.34 -2.26 7.45
N PRO A 31 -8.67 -2.21 7.50
CA PRO A 31 -9.38 -1.02 8.00
C PRO A 31 -9.09 -0.69 9.46
N THR A 32 -8.62 -1.65 10.25
CA THR A 32 -8.40 -1.44 11.69
C THR A 32 -7.14 -0.64 12.00
N TRP A 33 -6.19 -0.59 11.10
CA TRP A 33 -4.92 0.09 11.35
C TRP A 33 -4.46 1.01 10.23
N ASN A 34 -4.95 0.83 9.00
CA ASN A 34 -4.41 1.53 7.84
C ASN A 34 -5.09 2.89 7.66
N PRO A 35 -4.35 4.01 7.73
CA PRO A 35 -4.94 5.34 7.57
C PRO A 35 -5.17 5.74 6.12
N PHE A 36 -4.65 4.98 5.15
CA PHE A 36 -4.72 5.28 3.72
C PHE A 36 -5.66 4.33 2.97
N ILE A 37 -5.45 3.02 3.10
CA ILE A 37 -6.36 2.02 2.54
C ILE A 37 -7.44 1.75 3.58
N LYS A 38 -8.64 2.28 3.32
CA LYS A 38 -9.77 2.18 4.25
C LYS A 38 -10.49 0.86 4.15
N SER A 39 -10.40 0.21 3.01
CA SER A 39 -11.02 -1.09 2.76
C SER A 39 -10.34 -1.73 1.55
N ILE A 40 -10.16 -3.03 1.60
CA ILE A 40 -9.61 -3.82 0.50
C ILE A 40 -10.20 -5.21 0.57
N SER A 41 -10.64 -5.73 -0.58
CA SER A 41 -11.18 -7.08 -0.67
C SER A 41 -10.83 -7.71 -2.02
N GLY A 42 -10.82 -9.02 -2.04
CA GLY A 42 -10.50 -9.83 -3.21
C GLY A 42 -9.47 -10.91 -2.86
N ASN A 43 -9.21 -11.78 -3.81
CA ASN A 43 -8.27 -12.88 -3.62
C ASN A 43 -6.83 -12.41 -3.82
N LEU A 44 -5.93 -12.87 -2.96
CA LEU A 44 -4.50 -12.56 -3.05
C LEU A 44 -3.85 -13.49 -4.07
N THR A 45 -4.16 -13.29 -5.35
CA THR A 45 -3.70 -14.16 -6.44
C THR A 45 -3.45 -13.30 -7.68
N ARG A 46 -2.39 -13.58 -8.40
CA ARG A 46 -2.09 -12.90 -9.67
C ARG A 46 -3.29 -13.01 -10.61
N GLY A 47 -3.66 -11.88 -11.20
CA GLY A 47 -4.81 -11.78 -12.11
C GLY A 47 -6.13 -11.49 -11.40
N ALA A 48 -6.19 -11.61 -10.09
CA ALA A 48 -7.39 -11.29 -9.34
C ALA A 48 -7.66 -9.79 -9.34
N ARG A 49 -8.94 -9.44 -9.36
CA ARG A 49 -9.39 -8.06 -9.28
C ARG A 49 -9.78 -7.75 -7.85
N LEU A 50 -9.17 -6.71 -7.29
CA LEU A 50 -9.46 -6.24 -5.95
C LEU A 50 -10.50 -5.12 -5.99
N SER A 51 -11.15 -4.89 -4.87
CA SER A 51 -11.94 -3.69 -4.62
C SER A 51 -11.24 -2.91 -3.51
N VAL A 52 -10.81 -1.68 -3.79
CA VAL A 52 -9.98 -0.90 -2.88
C VAL A 52 -10.58 0.47 -2.68
N HIS A 53 -10.71 0.87 -1.41
CA HIS A 53 -11.11 2.22 -1.01
C HIS A 53 -9.90 2.92 -0.41
N ILE A 54 -9.47 4.01 -1.00
CA ILE A 54 -8.37 4.82 -0.48
C ILE A 54 -8.88 6.20 -0.08
N ALA A 55 -8.23 6.77 0.94
CA ALA A 55 -8.48 8.13 1.38
C ALA A 55 -7.17 8.76 1.83
N PRO A 56 -6.46 9.47 0.93
CA PRO A 56 -5.26 10.20 1.32
C PRO A 56 -5.57 11.25 2.39
N PRO A 57 -4.60 11.63 3.24
CA PRO A 57 -4.84 12.65 4.26
C PRO A 57 -5.40 13.95 3.66
N GLY A 58 -6.50 14.42 4.23
CA GLY A 58 -7.16 15.67 3.79
C GLY A 58 -7.90 15.58 2.47
N ALA A 59 -8.03 14.40 1.86
CA ALA A 59 -8.73 14.21 0.60
C ALA A 59 -9.94 13.30 0.77
N SER A 60 -10.91 13.46 -0.13
CA SER A 60 -12.06 12.56 -0.21
C SER A 60 -11.62 11.16 -0.63
N GLY A 61 -12.29 10.15 -0.08
CA GLY A 61 -12.04 8.77 -0.46
C GLY A 61 -12.50 8.45 -1.88
N MET A 62 -11.87 7.46 -2.48
CA MET A 62 -12.28 6.95 -3.79
C MET A 62 -12.15 5.44 -3.85
N TRP A 63 -13.02 4.81 -4.64
CA TRP A 63 -13.01 3.38 -4.91
C TRP A 63 -12.39 3.10 -6.27
N PHE A 64 -11.61 2.04 -6.34
CA PHE A 64 -11.11 1.53 -7.61
C PHE A 64 -10.94 0.02 -7.55
N LYS A 65 -10.76 -0.59 -8.72
CA LYS A 65 -10.69 -2.06 -8.84
C LYS A 65 -9.43 -2.48 -9.59
N PRO A 66 -8.28 -2.49 -8.91
CA PRO A 66 -7.03 -2.88 -9.53
C PRO A 66 -6.94 -4.39 -9.75
N THR A 67 -6.11 -4.77 -10.72
CA THR A 67 -5.77 -6.17 -10.98
C THR A 67 -4.41 -6.48 -10.38
N ILE A 68 -4.29 -7.57 -9.65
CA ILE A 68 -3.01 -8.01 -9.10
C ILE A 68 -2.09 -8.47 -10.24
N LEU A 69 -0.92 -7.86 -10.31
CA LEU A 69 0.12 -8.22 -11.28
C LEU A 69 1.10 -9.24 -10.72
N SER A 70 1.40 -9.17 -9.42
CA SER A 70 2.42 -10.03 -8.80
C SER A 70 2.11 -10.24 -7.33
N VAL A 71 2.21 -11.49 -6.89
CA VAL A 71 2.23 -11.87 -5.49
C VAL A 71 3.43 -12.79 -5.31
N ARG A 72 4.46 -12.29 -4.65
CA ARG A 72 5.64 -13.07 -4.28
C ARG A 72 5.77 -13.02 -2.77
N ARG A 73 5.44 -14.10 -2.13
CA ARG A 73 5.36 -14.19 -0.66
C ARG A 73 6.60 -13.60 -0.01
N GLU A 74 6.37 -12.70 0.94
CA GLU A 74 7.41 -12.02 1.72
C GLU A 74 8.39 -11.22 0.87
N ARG A 75 8.01 -10.87 -0.39
CA ARG A 75 8.87 -10.10 -1.29
C ARG A 75 8.12 -9.00 -2.04
N GLU A 76 6.98 -9.30 -2.64
CA GLU A 76 6.32 -8.33 -3.50
C GLU A 76 4.82 -8.54 -3.56
N LEU A 77 4.11 -7.44 -3.48
CA LEU A 77 2.70 -7.32 -3.86
C LEU A 77 2.57 -6.14 -4.79
N ARG A 78 1.99 -6.36 -5.97
CA ARG A 78 1.88 -5.33 -7.00
C ARG A 78 0.53 -5.43 -7.70
N TRP A 79 -0.10 -4.29 -7.91
CA TRP A 79 -1.35 -4.22 -8.67
C TRP A 79 -1.39 -3.02 -9.60
N LEU A 80 -2.25 -3.09 -10.62
CA LEU A 80 -2.45 -2.04 -11.60
C LEU A 80 -3.90 -1.62 -11.60
N GLY A 81 -4.13 -0.35 -11.37
CA GLY A 81 -5.44 0.27 -11.44
C GLY A 81 -5.53 1.29 -12.57
N HIS A 82 -6.75 1.49 -13.03
CA HIS A 82 -7.04 2.51 -14.03
C HIS A 82 -8.12 3.42 -13.48
N LEU A 83 -7.88 4.73 -13.57
CA LEU A 83 -8.91 5.72 -13.37
C LEU A 83 -9.49 6.04 -14.74
N PHE A 84 -10.80 5.89 -14.90
CA PHE A 84 -11.52 5.96 -16.18
C PHE A 84 -11.21 4.73 -17.05
N VAL A 85 -10.47 4.91 -18.16
CA VAL A 85 -10.05 3.82 -19.03
C VAL A 85 -8.53 3.72 -19.07
N ALA A 86 -8.02 2.57 -19.48
CA ALA A 86 -6.59 2.35 -19.59
C ALA A 86 -5.94 3.41 -20.48
N GLY A 87 -4.79 3.93 -20.05
CA GLY A 87 -4.02 4.93 -20.77
C GLY A 87 -4.39 6.37 -20.45
N ILE A 88 -5.48 6.63 -19.73
CA ILE A 88 -5.86 7.98 -19.31
C ILE A 88 -5.17 8.34 -18.00
N PHE A 89 -5.33 7.52 -16.99
CA PHE A 89 -4.62 7.66 -15.72
C PHE A 89 -4.49 6.29 -15.08
N ASP A 90 -3.30 5.71 -15.18
CA ASP A 90 -3.00 4.39 -14.69
C ASP A 90 -2.06 4.47 -13.49
N GLY A 91 -2.26 3.59 -12.52
CA GLY A 91 -1.39 3.50 -11.35
C GLY A 91 -0.96 2.07 -11.08
N GLU A 92 0.34 1.82 -11.11
CA GLU A 92 0.93 0.56 -10.71
C GLU A 92 1.50 0.70 -9.32
N HIS A 93 0.77 0.18 -8.35
CA HIS A 93 1.12 0.23 -6.93
C HIS A 93 1.93 -1.00 -6.55
N TYR A 94 2.98 -0.82 -5.76
CA TYR A 94 3.81 -1.93 -5.33
C TYR A 94 4.27 -1.79 -3.89
N PHE A 95 4.39 -2.96 -3.25
CA PHE A 95 5.03 -3.14 -1.95
C PHE A 95 6.16 -4.12 -2.15
N LEU A 96 7.38 -3.69 -1.83
CA LEU A 96 8.57 -4.52 -1.90
C LEU A 96 9.10 -4.72 -0.49
N LEU A 97 9.36 -5.96 -0.13
CA LEU A 97 9.92 -6.32 1.16
C LEU A 97 11.29 -6.95 0.99
N GLU A 98 12.23 -6.47 1.76
CA GLU A 98 13.59 -7.02 1.80
C GLU A 98 13.97 -7.32 3.24
N PRO A 99 14.59 -8.50 3.50
CA PRO A 99 15.13 -8.77 4.83
C PRO A 99 16.32 -7.85 5.10
N ASN A 100 16.45 -7.41 6.34
CA ASN A 100 17.54 -6.57 6.78
C ASN A 100 18.19 -7.16 8.05
N TYR A 101 19.28 -6.58 8.47
CA TYR A 101 20.03 -7.06 9.64
C TYR A 101 19.17 -7.08 10.90
N GLY A 102 19.48 -8.04 11.81
CA GLY A 102 18.78 -8.13 13.08
C GLY A 102 17.32 -8.56 12.96
N ASN A 103 17.02 -9.34 11.93
CA ASN A 103 15.65 -9.81 11.66
C ASN A 103 14.67 -8.65 11.46
N ARG A 104 15.10 -7.63 10.76
CA ARG A 104 14.32 -6.47 10.37
C ARG A 104 13.86 -6.58 8.92
N THR A 105 12.93 -5.73 8.55
CA THR A 105 12.39 -5.67 7.20
C THR A 105 12.47 -4.27 6.66
N ARG A 106 12.97 -4.11 5.45
CA ARG A 106 12.83 -2.87 4.69
C ARG A 106 11.60 -2.99 3.81
N LEU A 107 10.68 -2.05 3.98
CA LEU A 107 9.50 -1.91 3.13
C LEU A 107 9.70 -0.74 2.18
N THR A 108 9.51 -1.00 0.90
CA THR A 108 9.38 0.06 -0.11
C THR A 108 7.94 0.04 -0.60
N GLN A 109 7.26 1.18 -0.48
CA GLN A 109 5.93 1.36 -1.04
C GLN A 109 5.97 2.48 -2.06
N GLY A 110 5.49 2.19 -3.26
CA GLY A 110 5.48 3.17 -4.31
C GLY A 110 4.37 2.96 -5.31
N GLU A 111 4.26 3.92 -6.21
CA GLU A 111 3.32 3.85 -7.31
C GLU A 111 3.88 4.57 -8.52
N LYS A 112 3.75 3.94 -9.67
CA LYS A 112 4.10 4.50 -10.95
C LYS A 112 2.82 4.91 -11.65
N PHE A 113 2.66 6.21 -11.83
CA PHE A 113 1.52 6.79 -12.54
C PHE A 113 1.88 7.05 -13.97
N SER A 114 0.96 6.73 -14.88
CA SER A 114 1.13 6.96 -16.31
C SER A 114 -0.19 7.32 -16.96
N GLY A 115 -0.14 7.90 -18.15
CA GLY A 115 -1.31 8.24 -18.92
C GLY A 115 -1.42 9.72 -19.21
N LEU A 116 -2.45 10.08 -19.97
CA LEU A 116 -2.63 11.44 -20.50
C LEU A 116 -2.88 12.49 -19.41
N LEU A 117 -3.49 12.11 -18.28
CA LEU A 117 -3.88 13.07 -17.24
C LEU A 117 -2.86 13.24 -16.11
N VAL A 118 -1.72 12.56 -16.15
CA VAL A 118 -0.72 12.60 -15.07
C VAL A 118 -0.30 14.03 -14.74
N GLY A 119 -0.01 14.83 -15.76
CA GLY A 119 0.42 16.22 -15.57
C GLY A 119 -0.65 17.12 -14.96
N LEU A 120 -1.91 16.81 -15.17
CA LEU A 120 -3.04 17.60 -14.63
C LEU A 120 -3.36 17.25 -13.19
N LEU A 121 -2.97 16.07 -12.71
CA LEU A 121 -3.33 15.55 -11.40
C LEU A 121 -2.18 15.62 -10.39
N SER A 122 -1.16 16.41 -10.66
CA SER A 122 0.05 16.49 -9.82
C SER A 122 -0.23 16.87 -8.36
N ARG A 123 -1.24 17.69 -8.09
CA ARG A 123 -1.62 18.05 -6.71
C ARG A 123 -2.18 16.84 -5.95
N THR A 124 -2.96 16.02 -6.61
CA THR A 124 -3.47 14.76 -6.05
C THR A 124 -2.33 13.83 -5.70
N LEU A 125 -1.27 13.83 -6.49
CA LEU A 125 -0.12 12.96 -6.29
C LEU A 125 0.66 13.30 -5.01
N SER A 126 0.74 14.57 -4.62
CA SER A 126 1.42 14.94 -3.37
C SER A 126 0.68 14.47 -2.12
N SER A 127 -0.66 14.50 -2.13
CA SER A 127 -1.44 13.93 -1.01
C SER A 127 -1.36 12.42 -0.98
N THR A 128 -1.16 11.77 -2.13
CA THR A 128 -0.94 10.33 -2.22
C THR A 128 0.40 9.94 -1.56
N GLU A 129 1.45 10.70 -1.78
CA GLU A 129 2.73 10.46 -1.10
C GLU A 129 2.59 10.52 0.43
N ALA A 130 1.87 11.51 0.93
CA ALA A 130 1.57 11.62 2.35
C ALA A 130 0.79 10.40 2.86
N GLY A 131 -0.13 9.88 2.06
CA GLY A 131 -0.89 8.66 2.36
C GLY A 131 0.01 7.42 2.46
N PHE A 132 0.97 7.27 1.56
CA PHE A 132 1.93 6.16 1.60
C PHE A 132 2.79 6.22 2.86
N LYS A 133 3.29 7.40 3.21
CA LYS A 133 4.09 7.58 4.42
C LYS A 133 3.30 7.28 5.69
N ALA A 134 2.04 7.71 5.73
CA ALA A 134 1.16 7.42 6.86
C ALA A 134 0.90 5.91 7.00
N MET A 135 0.66 5.23 5.89
CA MET A 135 0.49 3.78 5.88
C MET A 135 1.76 3.05 6.31
N ASN A 136 2.92 3.47 5.80
CA ASN A 136 4.21 2.88 6.18
C ASN A 136 4.42 2.97 7.70
N THR A 137 4.16 4.13 8.28
CA THR A 137 4.29 4.35 9.72
C THR A 137 3.33 3.48 10.51
N ALA A 138 2.08 3.39 10.07
CA ALA A 138 1.08 2.55 10.73
C ALA A 138 1.43 1.06 10.66
N LEU A 139 1.91 0.60 9.51
CA LEU A 139 2.36 -0.79 9.36
C LEU A 139 3.55 -1.09 10.27
N LYS A 140 4.50 -0.18 10.35
CA LYS A 140 5.65 -0.29 11.27
C LYS A 140 5.16 -0.43 12.72
N GLN A 141 4.25 0.42 13.14
CA GLN A 141 3.70 0.38 14.50
C GLN A 141 3.00 -0.94 14.79
N GLN A 142 2.21 -1.44 13.85
CA GLN A 142 1.54 -2.74 13.99
C GLN A 142 2.55 -3.88 14.07
N ALA A 143 3.53 -3.90 13.20
CA ALA A 143 4.51 -4.98 13.13
C ALA A 143 5.40 -5.02 14.37
N GLU A 144 5.78 -3.87 14.89
CA GLU A 144 6.64 -3.75 16.08
C GLU A 144 5.89 -3.89 17.39
N GLY A 145 4.56 -4.01 17.33
CA GLY A 145 3.72 -4.09 18.51
C GLY A 145 3.42 -2.75 19.19
N ASN A 146 3.91 -1.63 18.63
CA ASN A 146 3.74 -0.30 19.22
C ASN A 146 2.32 0.24 19.04
N GLY A 147 1.60 -0.23 18.02
CA GLY A 147 0.20 0.08 17.78
C GLY A 147 -0.76 -0.95 18.36
N LEU A 148 -0.24 -2.08 18.83
CA LEU A 148 -1.03 -3.12 19.46
C LEU A 148 -1.16 -2.78 20.94
N HIS A 149 -2.30 -2.29 21.32
CA HIS A 149 -2.70 -2.37 22.69
C HIS A 149 -2.93 -3.85 23.00
N ILE A 150 -1.92 -4.52 23.55
CA ILE A 150 -2.11 -5.86 24.11
C ILE A 150 -2.95 -5.64 25.36
N PRO A 151 -4.19 -6.13 25.44
CA PRO A 151 -4.93 -6.07 26.68
C PRO A 151 -4.11 -6.80 27.71
N GLN A 152 -3.71 -6.10 28.74
CA GLN A 152 -3.10 -6.74 29.89
C GLN A 152 -4.10 -7.78 30.39
N GLN A 153 -3.72 -9.04 30.33
CA GLN A 153 -4.54 -10.06 30.94
C GLN A 153 -4.66 -9.72 32.41
N PRO A 154 -5.87 -9.71 32.97
CA PRO A 154 -6.01 -9.56 34.39
C PRO A 154 -5.29 -10.71 35.07
N GLN A 155 -4.39 -10.38 35.99
CA GLN A 155 -3.72 -11.35 36.83
C GLN A 155 -4.71 -11.95 37.84
#